data_c959dcae0d665c6364bada31f6fe4485
#
_entry.id   c959dcae0d665c6364bada31f6fe4485
#
_cell.length_a   1.000
_cell.length_b   1.000
_cell.length_c   1.000
_cell.angle_alpha   90.00
_cell.angle_beta   90.00
_cell.angle_gamma   90.00
#
_symmetry.space_group_name_H-M   'P 1'
#
loop_
_entity.id
_entity.type
_entity.pdbx_description
1 polymer ?
#
loop_
_entity_poly.entity_id
_entity_poly.type
_entity_poly.pdbx_seq_one_letter_code
_entity_poly.pdbx_strand_id
1 'polypeptide(L)'
;MLKKICGFLSGIILIVLALLAGVLIIPRLMGYEEMAVLTGSMEPEYPVGSLIYVREQDPETLQVGDVITYRLSGDTVVTHRIVEINTAEQTVTTKGDASESNDGQPIPFDSIVGKAEFKVPYLGFISMNIRTPQGIMAICGVLIVIILLTFIPEILSKDEEEENERKKKNPPKAGESNH
;
A
#
# COMPACT_ATOMS: atom_id res chain seq x y z
N MET A 1 18.50 -20.36 19.78
CA MET A 1 18.81 -19.31 18.79
C MET A 1 17.73 -19.18 17.72
N LEU A 2 17.25 -20.28 17.13
CA LEU A 2 16.21 -20.30 16.08
C LEU A 2 14.93 -19.56 16.50
N LYS A 3 14.40 -19.82 17.69
CA LYS A 3 13.19 -19.18 18.26
C LYS A 3 13.32 -17.64 18.30
N LYS A 4 14.48 -17.11 18.70
CA LYS A 4 14.72 -15.66 18.73
C LYS A 4 14.78 -15.04 17.31
N ILE A 5 15.40 -15.75 16.37
CA ILE A 5 15.50 -15.31 14.97
C ILE A 5 14.12 -15.31 14.30
N CYS A 6 13.35 -16.38 14.46
CA CYS A 6 12.00 -16.48 13.90
C CYS A 6 11.06 -15.43 14.51
N GLY A 7 11.11 -15.21 15.81
CA GLY A 7 10.32 -14.19 16.50
C GLY A 7 10.69 -12.77 16.05
N PHE A 8 11.98 -12.49 15.86
CA PHE A 8 12.45 -11.22 15.34
C PHE A 8 11.99 -10.97 13.90
N LEU A 9 12.11 -11.99 13.04
CA LEU A 9 11.68 -11.90 11.63
C LEU A 9 10.16 -11.71 11.52
N SER A 10 9.38 -12.48 12.27
CA SER A 10 7.92 -12.32 12.37
C SER A 10 7.53 -10.92 12.83
N GLY A 11 8.22 -10.37 13.84
CA GLY A 11 8.01 -9.01 14.32
C GLY A 11 8.26 -7.96 13.25
N ILE A 12 9.34 -8.07 12.48
CA ILE A 12 9.62 -7.16 11.36
C ILE A 12 8.51 -7.22 10.30
N ILE A 13 8.09 -8.42 9.90
CA ILE A 13 7.04 -8.59 8.90
C ILE A 13 5.75 -7.93 9.39
N LEU A 14 5.36 -8.14 10.64
CA LEU A 14 4.15 -7.53 11.22
C LEU A 14 4.23 -6.00 11.26
N ILE A 15 5.39 -5.43 11.62
CA ILE A 15 5.60 -3.97 11.59
C ILE A 15 5.47 -3.43 10.17
N VAL A 16 6.09 -4.07 9.18
CA VAL A 16 6.00 -3.64 7.76
C VAL A 16 4.55 -3.69 7.27
N LEU A 17 3.82 -4.77 7.60
CA LEU A 17 2.40 -4.89 7.24
C LEU A 17 1.53 -3.84 7.94
N ALA A 18 1.79 -3.54 9.21
CA ALA A 18 1.07 -2.51 9.95
C ALA A 18 1.33 -1.11 9.36
N LEU A 19 2.56 -0.80 8.97
CA LEU A 19 2.91 0.46 8.31
C LEU A 19 2.22 0.57 6.94
N LEU A 20 2.25 -0.52 6.14
CA LEU A 20 1.58 -0.55 4.84
C LEU A 20 0.06 -0.36 4.98
N ALA A 21 -0.55 -1.06 5.92
CA ALA A 21 -1.98 -0.88 6.22
C ALA A 21 -2.28 0.55 6.69
N GLY A 22 -1.42 1.13 7.53
CA GLY A 22 -1.56 2.52 7.98
C GLY A 22 -1.56 3.51 6.82
N VAL A 23 -0.62 3.38 5.89
CA VAL A 23 -0.53 4.25 4.71
C VAL A 23 -1.76 4.15 3.81
N LEU A 24 -2.39 2.97 3.71
CA LEU A 24 -3.60 2.75 2.92
C LEU A 24 -4.89 3.17 3.65
N ILE A 25 -4.96 2.98 4.96
CA ILE A 25 -6.22 3.16 5.71
C ILE A 25 -6.35 4.56 6.33
N ILE A 26 -5.26 5.10 6.90
CA ILE A 26 -5.31 6.36 7.63
C ILE A 26 -5.75 7.54 6.74
N PRO A 27 -5.20 7.76 5.52
CA PRO A 27 -5.64 8.84 4.67
C PRO A 27 -7.13 8.74 4.30
N ARG A 28 -7.62 7.52 4.05
CA ARG A 28 -9.03 7.29 3.76
C ARG A 28 -9.94 7.71 4.92
N LEU A 29 -9.53 7.43 6.16
CA LEU A 29 -10.25 7.90 7.37
C LEU A 29 -10.18 9.41 7.55
N MET A 30 -9.17 10.06 6.96
CA MET A 30 -9.01 11.52 6.94
C MET A 30 -9.77 12.20 5.79
N GLY A 31 -10.52 11.44 4.97
CA GLY A 31 -11.32 11.97 3.87
C GLY A 31 -10.57 12.09 2.54
N TYR A 32 -9.45 11.38 2.38
CA TYR A 32 -8.78 11.30 1.08
C TYR A 32 -9.35 10.16 0.23
N GLU A 33 -9.45 10.39 -1.07
CA GLU A 33 -9.69 9.34 -2.05
C GLU A 33 -8.35 8.85 -2.63
N GLU A 34 -8.19 7.54 -2.68
CA GLU A 34 -6.97 6.89 -3.19
C GLU A 34 -7.13 6.53 -4.66
N MET A 35 -6.21 6.96 -5.49
CA MET A 35 -6.23 6.65 -6.92
C MET A 35 -4.86 6.18 -7.40
N ALA A 36 -4.85 5.09 -8.19
CA ALA A 36 -3.63 4.58 -8.80
C ALA A 36 -3.35 5.29 -10.13
N VAL A 37 -2.12 5.74 -10.31
CA VAL A 37 -1.66 6.36 -11.55
C VAL A 37 -1.43 5.27 -12.60
N LEU A 38 -2.23 5.27 -13.66
CA LEU A 38 -2.22 4.25 -14.71
C LEU A 38 -1.42 4.66 -15.95
N THR A 39 -1.29 5.98 -16.19
CA THR A 39 -0.66 6.53 -17.40
C THR A 39 0.45 7.50 -17.05
N GLY A 40 1.38 7.71 -17.98
CA GLY A 40 2.53 8.60 -17.79
C GLY A 40 2.25 10.08 -18.10
N SER A 41 1.00 10.51 -18.24
CA SER A 41 0.66 11.91 -18.59
C SER A 41 1.16 12.94 -17.58
N MET A 42 1.38 12.54 -16.36
CA MET A 42 1.88 13.36 -15.25
C MET A 42 3.32 13.05 -14.86
N GLU A 43 4.07 12.35 -15.70
CA GLU A 43 5.51 12.14 -15.47
C GLU A 43 6.30 13.44 -15.72
N PRO A 44 7.40 13.65 -14.97
CA PRO A 44 7.97 12.78 -13.92
C PRO A 44 7.33 12.95 -12.53
N GLU A 45 6.43 13.93 -12.37
CA GLU A 45 5.89 14.27 -11.05
C GLU A 45 5.08 13.11 -10.44
N TYR A 46 4.19 12.49 -11.22
CA TYR A 46 3.38 11.34 -10.77
C TYR A 46 3.68 10.10 -11.63
N PRO A 47 4.72 9.30 -11.30
CA PRO A 47 5.09 8.14 -12.10
C PRO A 47 3.99 7.08 -12.11
N VAL A 48 3.91 6.32 -13.23
CA VAL A 48 3.01 5.17 -13.34
C VAL A 48 3.22 4.20 -12.19
N GLY A 49 2.13 3.69 -11.63
CA GLY A 49 2.15 2.79 -10.46
C GLY A 49 2.26 3.49 -9.12
N SER A 50 2.27 4.82 -9.08
CA SER A 50 2.10 5.59 -7.84
C SER A 50 0.66 5.50 -7.34
N LEU A 51 0.47 5.61 -6.03
CA LEU A 51 -0.82 5.87 -5.41
C LEU A 51 -0.88 7.36 -5.06
N ILE A 52 -1.89 8.07 -5.55
CA ILE A 52 -2.15 9.47 -5.21
C ILE A 52 -3.30 9.57 -4.22
N TYR A 53 -3.22 10.56 -3.36
CA TYR A 53 -4.24 10.86 -2.38
C TYR A 53 -4.87 12.20 -2.73
N VAL A 54 -6.14 12.13 -3.08
CA VAL A 54 -6.95 13.24 -3.56
C VAL A 54 -7.89 13.67 -2.45
N ARG A 55 -7.91 14.96 -2.17
CA ARG A 55 -8.82 15.54 -1.18
C ARG A 55 -9.84 16.41 -1.87
N GLU A 56 -11.11 16.21 -1.55
CA GLU A 56 -12.17 17.09 -1.98
C GLU A 56 -11.88 18.52 -1.48
N GLN A 57 -11.93 19.47 -2.37
CA GLN A 57 -11.66 20.87 -2.09
C GLN A 57 -12.62 21.72 -2.90
N ASP A 58 -13.04 22.85 -2.31
CA ASP A 58 -13.85 23.86 -2.99
C ASP A 58 -13.12 24.34 -4.27
N PRO A 59 -13.70 24.17 -5.45
CA PRO A 59 -13.07 24.59 -6.70
C PRO A 59 -12.69 26.06 -6.77
N GLU A 60 -13.39 26.94 -6.04
CA GLU A 60 -13.08 28.36 -5.98
C GLU A 60 -11.76 28.66 -5.26
N THR A 61 -11.27 27.72 -4.45
CA THR A 61 -10.00 27.85 -3.72
C THR A 61 -8.79 27.31 -4.48
N LEU A 62 -9.02 26.64 -5.62
CA LEU A 62 -7.97 26.08 -6.46
C LEU A 62 -7.15 27.18 -7.13
N GLN A 63 -5.90 26.88 -7.41
CA GLN A 63 -4.94 27.79 -8.02
C GLN A 63 -4.32 27.18 -9.28
N VAL A 64 -3.88 28.03 -10.19
CA VAL A 64 -3.04 27.62 -11.32
C VAL A 64 -1.77 26.95 -10.80
N GLY A 65 -1.45 25.79 -11.32
CA GLY A 65 -0.36 24.92 -10.85
C GLY A 65 -0.81 23.79 -9.93
N ASP A 66 -2.02 23.82 -9.37
CA ASP A 66 -2.56 22.71 -8.61
C ASP A 66 -2.79 21.50 -9.51
N VAL A 67 -2.53 20.31 -8.98
CA VAL A 67 -2.85 19.04 -9.63
C VAL A 67 -4.20 18.58 -9.12
N ILE A 68 -5.16 18.44 -10.04
CA ILE A 68 -6.52 18.02 -9.71
C ILE A 68 -6.86 16.71 -10.38
N THR A 69 -7.77 15.98 -9.76
CA THR A 69 -8.46 14.84 -10.36
C THR A 69 -9.88 15.24 -10.69
N TYR A 70 -10.31 14.91 -11.88
CA TYR A 70 -11.65 15.22 -12.39
C TYR A 70 -12.25 14.05 -13.17
N ARG A 71 -13.56 14.02 -13.27
CA ARG A 71 -14.31 13.01 -14.02
C ARG A 71 -14.52 13.49 -15.44
N LEU A 72 -14.19 12.66 -16.43
CA LEU A 72 -14.49 12.91 -17.83
C LEU A 72 -15.91 12.41 -18.13
N SER A 73 -16.06 11.16 -18.51
CA SER A 73 -17.34 10.54 -18.84
C SER A 73 -17.41 9.15 -18.21
N GLY A 74 -18.55 8.82 -17.62
CA GLY A 74 -18.72 7.57 -16.89
C GLY A 74 -17.82 7.50 -15.65
N ASP A 75 -17.11 6.38 -15.47
CA ASP A 75 -16.21 6.15 -14.35
C ASP A 75 -14.75 6.54 -14.63
N THR A 76 -14.49 7.19 -15.77
CA THR A 76 -13.13 7.59 -16.15
C THR A 76 -12.73 8.85 -15.40
N VAL A 77 -11.65 8.73 -14.61
CA VAL A 77 -11.02 9.86 -13.92
C VAL A 77 -9.67 10.18 -14.53
N VAL A 78 -9.34 11.47 -14.58
CA VAL A 78 -8.07 12.00 -15.08
C VAL A 78 -7.46 12.90 -14.03
N THR A 79 -6.14 12.85 -13.90
CA THR A 79 -5.39 13.72 -12.98
C THR A 79 -4.41 14.54 -13.80
N HIS A 80 -4.61 15.85 -13.85
CA HIS A 80 -3.78 16.80 -14.59
C HIS A 80 -3.58 18.09 -13.82
N ARG A 81 -2.66 18.94 -14.29
CA ARG A 81 -2.33 20.22 -13.66
C ARG A 81 -3.19 21.34 -14.24
N ILE A 82 -3.70 22.21 -13.38
CA ILE A 82 -4.41 23.41 -13.78
C ILE A 82 -3.41 24.40 -14.41
N VAL A 83 -3.72 24.83 -15.62
CA VAL A 83 -2.95 25.87 -16.35
C VAL A 83 -3.71 27.19 -16.46
N GLU A 84 -5.06 27.14 -16.36
CA GLU A 84 -5.92 28.32 -16.42
C GLU A 84 -7.21 28.08 -15.62
N ILE A 85 -7.73 29.12 -15.00
CA ILE A 85 -9.01 29.09 -14.27
C ILE A 85 -9.90 30.20 -14.83
N ASN A 86 -11.10 29.85 -15.29
CA ASN A 86 -12.12 30.78 -15.70
C ASN A 86 -13.26 30.76 -14.67
N THR A 87 -13.21 31.70 -13.73
CA THR A 87 -14.21 31.79 -12.65
C THR A 87 -15.57 32.24 -13.15
N ALA A 88 -15.64 33.02 -14.26
CA ALA A 88 -16.91 33.46 -14.85
C ALA A 88 -17.70 32.30 -15.46
N GLU A 89 -17.01 31.34 -16.05
CA GLU A 89 -17.60 30.14 -16.66
C GLU A 89 -17.55 28.92 -15.73
N GLN A 90 -16.98 29.05 -14.53
CA GLN A 90 -16.76 27.97 -13.58
C GLN A 90 -16.05 26.75 -14.20
N THR A 91 -14.96 27.02 -14.92
CA THR A 91 -14.18 26.00 -15.61
C THR A 91 -12.69 26.14 -15.34
N VAL A 92 -11.94 25.05 -15.48
CA VAL A 92 -10.48 25.02 -15.51
C VAL A 92 -9.98 24.41 -16.82
N THR A 93 -8.85 24.92 -17.30
CA THR A 93 -8.07 24.27 -18.35
C THR A 93 -6.93 23.52 -17.70
N THR A 94 -6.75 22.27 -18.08
CA THR A 94 -5.73 21.39 -17.51
C THR A 94 -4.73 20.94 -18.56
N LYS A 95 -3.60 20.41 -18.08
CA LYS A 95 -2.53 19.88 -18.91
C LYS A 95 -1.79 18.77 -18.16
N GLY A 96 -1.49 17.66 -18.80
CA GLY A 96 -0.57 16.67 -18.28
C GLY A 96 0.87 17.19 -18.30
N ASP A 97 1.64 16.91 -17.24
CA ASP A 97 3.02 17.40 -17.13
C ASP A 97 3.93 16.88 -18.25
N ALA A 98 3.65 15.68 -18.77
CA ALA A 98 4.36 15.08 -19.91
C ALA A 98 3.79 15.51 -21.29
N SER A 99 2.70 16.30 -21.33
CA SER A 99 2.08 16.73 -22.57
C SER A 99 2.66 18.05 -23.07
N GLU A 100 2.73 18.26 -24.37
CA GLU A 100 3.14 19.55 -24.96
C GLU A 100 1.99 20.56 -25.03
N SER A 101 0.76 20.09 -25.19
CA SER A 101 -0.46 20.92 -25.36
C SER A 101 -1.39 20.78 -24.17
N ASN A 102 -2.24 21.79 -23.98
CA ASN A 102 -3.35 21.75 -23.02
C ASN A 102 -4.38 20.69 -23.42
N ASP A 103 -5.17 20.25 -22.45
CA ASP A 103 -6.30 19.37 -22.70
C ASP A 103 -7.35 20.09 -23.57
N GLY A 104 -7.98 19.34 -24.47
CA GLY A 104 -8.76 19.92 -25.57
C GLY A 104 -10.07 20.60 -25.18
N GLN A 105 -10.54 20.42 -23.94
CA GLN A 105 -11.78 21.02 -23.45
C GLN A 105 -11.64 21.52 -22.01
N PRO A 106 -12.21 22.70 -21.69
CA PRO A 106 -12.30 23.17 -20.32
C PRO A 106 -13.12 22.20 -19.44
N ILE A 107 -12.70 22.00 -18.23
CA ILE A 107 -13.31 21.09 -17.25
C ILE A 107 -14.20 21.91 -16.33
N PRO A 108 -15.51 21.62 -16.24
CA PRO A 108 -16.41 22.26 -15.30
C PRO A 108 -16.02 21.97 -13.83
N PHE A 109 -16.23 22.94 -12.95
CA PHE A 109 -15.95 22.79 -11.50
C PHE A 109 -16.66 21.59 -10.90
N ASP A 110 -17.90 21.31 -11.31
CA ASP A 110 -18.69 20.17 -10.84
C ASP A 110 -18.10 18.79 -11.19
N SER A 111 -17.20 18.75 -12.18
CA SER A 111 -16.49 17.52 -12.55
C SER A 111 -15.25 17.25 -11.73
N ILE A 112 -14.81 18.21 -10.91
CA ILE A 112 -13.59 18.11 -10.11
C ILE A 112 -13.90 17.22 -8.90
N VAL A 113 -13.11 16.15 -8.75
CA VAL A 113 -13.17 15.25 -7.56
C VAL A 113 -12.41 15.87 -6.40
N GLY A 114 -11.26 16.49 -6.69
CA GLY A 114 -10.44 17.13 -5.68
C GLY A 114 -9.01 17.40 -6.13
N LYS A 115 -8.20 17.88 -5.20
CA LYS A 115 -6.79 18.18 -5.38
C LYS A 115 -5.92 17.01 -4.93
N ALA A 116 -4.92 16.63 -5.73
CA ALA A 116 -3.90 15.66 -5.35
C ALA A 116 -2.89 16.35 -4.40
N GLU A 117 -2.87 15.93 -3.14
CA GLU A 117 -2.01 16.54 -2.13
C GLU A 117 -0.67 15.82 -1.97
N PHE A 118 -0.68 14.49 -2.03
CA PHE A 118 0.56 13.72 -1.93
C PHE A 118 0.46 12.39 -2.70
N LYS A 119 1.62 11.81 -2.95
CA LYS A 119 1.78 10.54 -3.66
C LYS A 119 2.69 9.59 -2.91
N VAL A 120 2.46 8.28 -3.09
CA VAL A 120 3.39 7.24 -2.65
C VAL A 120 3.78 6.40 -3.87
N PRO A 121 5.05 6.48 -4.31
CA PRO A 121 5.52 5.73 -5.47
C PRO A 121 5.35 4.22 -5.26
N TYR A 122 5.07 3.48 -6.34
CA TYR A 122 4.91 2.03 -6.40
C TYR A 122 3.74 1.44 -5.60
N LEU A 123 3.12 2.18 -4.68
CA LEU A 123 2.02 1.69 -3.85
C LEU A 123 0.73 1.48 -4.67
N GLY A 124 0.59 2.17 -5.79
CA GLY A 124 -0.51 1.98 -6.75
C GLY A 124 -0.55 0.56 -7.32
N PHE A 125 0.61 -0.04 -7.62
CA PHE A 125 0.66 -1.44 -8.06
C PHE A 125 0.13 -2.40 -6.99
N ILE A 126 0.41 -2.14 -5.72
CA ILE A 126 -0.12 -2.95 -4.61
C ILE A 126 -1.63 -2.75 -4.51
N SER A 127 -2.10 -1.51 -4.50
CA SER A 127 -3.53 -1.17 -4.41
C SER A 127 -4.35 -1.81 -5.52
N MET A 128 -3.85 -1.79 -6.76
CA MET A 128 -4.51 -2.41 -7.91
C MET A 128 -4.57 -3.93 -7.81
N ASN A 129 -3.52 -4.57 -7.32
CA ASN A 129 -3.41 -6.03 -7.30
C ASN A 129 -4.03 -6.68 -6.06
N ILE A 130 -4.23 -5.95 -4.96
CA ILE A 130 -4.70 -6.51 -3.69
C ILE A 130 -6.08 -7.19 -3.80
N ARG A 131 -6.91 -6.75 -4.74
CA ARG A 131 -8.26 -7.30 -5.00
C ARG A 131 -8.28 -8.37 -6.09
N THR A 132 -7.16 -8.62 -6.74
CA THR A 132 -7.06 -9.70 -7.73
C THR A 132 -6.90 -11.06 -7.04
N PRO A 133 -7.28 -12.19 -7.69
CA PRO A 133 -7.05 -13.51 -7.14
C PRO A 133 -5.58 -13.75 -6.76
N GLN A 134 -4.64 -13.25 -7.57
CA GLN A 134 -3.21 -13.35 -7.33
C GLN A 134 -2.79 -12.56 -6.08
N GLY A 135 -3.32 -11.35 -5.91
CA GLY A 135 -3.06 -10.51 -4.74
C GLY A 135 -3.61 -11.14 -3.45
N ILE A 136 -4.81 -11.69 -3.50
CA ILE A 136 -5.40 -12.42 -2.37
C ILE A 136 -4.56 -13.64 -2.01
N MET A 137 -4.11 -14.43 -3.00
CA MET A 137 -3.20 -15.56 -2.77
C MET A 137 -1.88 -15.13 -2.13
N ALA A 138 -1.30 -14.01 -2.59
CA ALA A 138 -0.07 -13.46 -2.00
C ALA A 138 -0.28 -13.08 -0.53
N ILE A 139 -1.39 -12.41 -0.19
CA ILE A 139 -1.73 -12.05 1.20
C ILE A 139 -1.88 -13.31 2.06
N CYS A 140 -2.64 -14.30 1.57
CA CYS A 140 -2.80 -15.57 2.27
C CYS A 140 -1.44 -16.28 2.47
N GLY A 141 -0.57 -16.26 1.47
CA GLY A 141 0.78 -16.81 1.56
C GLY A 141 1.61 -16.14 2.67
N VAL A 142 1.59 -14.81 2.72
CA VAL A 142 2.29 -14.05 3.77
C VAL A 142 1.74 -14.38 5.15
N LEU A 143 0.41 -14.49 5.31
CA LEU A 143 -0.20 -14.85 6.58
C LEU A 143 0.21 -16.27 7.01
N ILE A 144 0.23 -17.23 6.09
CA ILE A 144 0.71 -18.59 6.36
C ILE A 144 2.17 -18.57 6.83
N VAL A 145 3.04 -17.81 6.15
CA VAL A 145 4.45 -17.68 6.55
C VAL A 145 4.58 -17.11 7.96
N ILE A 146 3.79 -16.10 8.32
CA ILE A 146 3.80 -15.52 9.67
C ILE A 146 3.38 -16.57 10.70
N ILE A 147 2.32 -17.32 10.43
CA ILE A 147 1.83 -18.39 11.30
C ILE A 147 2.93 -19.46 11.49
N LEU A 148 3.55 -19.92 10.40
CA LEU A 148 4.62 -20.91 10.47
C LEU A 148 5.83 -20.40 11.28
N LEU A 149 6.27 -19.16 11.03
CA LEU A 149 7.39 -18.56 11.77
C LEU A 149 7.09 -18.37 13.26
N THR A 150 5.82 -18.22 13.63
CA THR A 150 5.42 -18.03 15.02
C THR A 150 5.25 -19.38 15.75
N PHE A 151 4.59 -20.35 15.12
CA PHE A 151 4.19 -21.59 15.78
C PHE A 151 5.23 -22.73 15.69
N ILE A 152 5.94 -22.87 14.57
CA ILE A 152 6.91 -23.96 14.40
C ILE A 152 8.02 -23.93 15.47
N PRO A 153 8.68 -22.78 15.75
CA PRO A 153 9.72 -22.74 16.77
C PRO A 153 9.20 -23.01 18.19
N GLU A 154 7.93 -22.73 18.45
CA GLU A 154 7.32 -22.99 19.75
C GLU A 154 7.06 -24.48 19.95
N ILE A 155 6.57 -25.18 18.92
CA ILE A 155 6.33 -26.63 18.95
C ILE A 155 7.66 -27.37 19.13
N LEU A 156 8.67 -27.05 18.29
CA LEU A 156 9.98 -27.70 18.37
C LEU A 156 10.68 -27.48 19.71
N SER A 157 10.49 -26.33 20.36
CA SER A 157 11.10 -26.06 21.67
C SER A 157 10.42 -26.82 22.81
N LYS A 158 9.15 -27.14 22.71
CA LYS A 158 8.44 -27.97 23.67
C LYS A 158 8.91 -29.41 23.62
N ASP A 159 9.08 -29.95 22.41
CA ASP A 159 9.57 -31.31 22.21
C ASP A 159 10.99 -31.47 22.78
N GLU A 160 11.89 -30.49 22.60
CA GLU A 160 13.24 -30.51 23.20
C GLU A 160 13.22 -30.43 24.74
N GLU A 161 12.32 -29.63 25.30
CA GLU A 161 12.17 -29.54 26.78
C GLU A 161 11.64 -30.84 27.37
N GLU A 162 10.62 -31.47 26.78
CA GLU A 162 10.08 -32.75 27.20
C GLU A 162 11.11 -33.88 27.08
N GLU A 163 11.88 -33.92 26.01
CA GLU A 163 12.94 -34.92 25.83
C GLU A 163 14.06 -34.76 26.88
N ASN A 164 14.43 -33.52 27.18
CA ASN A 164 15.43 -33.23 28.21
C ASN A 164 14.92 -33.60 29.62
N GLU A 165 13.63 -33.37 29.91
CA GLU A 165 13.05 -33.82 31.20
C GLU A 165 12.96 -35.35 31.28
N ARG A 166 12.62 -36.06 30.20
CA ARG A 166 12.62 -37.52 30.16
C ARG A 166 14.01 -38.09 30.38
N LYS A 167 15.05 -37.50 29.78
CA LYS A 167 16.45 -37.89 29.97
C LYS A 167 16.93 -37.63 31.43
N LYS A 168 16.44 -36.58 32.09
CA LYS A 168 16.73 -36.31 33.50
C LYS A 168 16.03 -37.28 34.46
N LYS A 169 14.79 -37.69 34.13
CA LYS A 169 14.02 -38.62 34.94
C LYS A 169 14.48 -40.08 34.80
N ASN A 170 15.02 -40.46 33.64
CA ASN A 170 15.55 -41.80 33.34
C ASN A 170 16.98 -41.65 32.76
N PRO A 171 17.99 -41.42 33.62
CA PRO A 171 19.35 -41.40 33.13
C PRO A 171 19.72 -42.77 32.56
N PRO A 172 20.46 -42.83 31.44
CA PRO A 172 20.92 -44.09 30.87
C PRO A 172 21.71 -44.84 31.96
N LYS A 173 21.35 -46.12 32.23
CA LYS A 173 22.04 -46.96 33.18
C LYS A 173 23.53 -47.01 32.81
N ALA A 174 24.35 -46.36 33.62
CA ALA A 174 25.80 -46.50 33.50
C ALA A 174 26.18 -47.96 33.85
N GLY A 175 26.72 -48.67 32.89
CA GLY A 175 27.43 -49.90 33.14
C GLY A 175 26.75 -51.18 32.69
N GLU A 176 26.85 -51.50 31.40
CA GLU A 176 27.13 -52.86 30.96
C GLU A 176 28.41 -52.80 30.12
N SER A 177 29.51 -52.78 30.84
CA SER A 177 30.82 -53.09 30.35
C SER A 177 30.83 -54.62 30.15
N ASN A 178 30.81 -55.06 28.91
CA ASN A 178 31.04 -56.45 28.55
C ASN A 178 32.47 -56.86 28.91
N HIS A 179 32.52 -57.83 29.80
CA HIS A 179 33.69 -58.75 29.90
C HIS A 179 33.70 -59.68 28.71
#